data_c5a42965f5fb63fc64c445b1d3914447
#
_entry.id   c5a42965f5fb63fc64c445b1d3914447
#
_cell.length_a   1.000
_cell.length_b   1.000
_cell.length_c   1.000
_cell.angle_alpha   90.00
_cell.angle_beta   90.00
_cell.angle_gamma   90.00
#
_symmetry.space_group_name_H-M   'P 1'
#
loop_
_entity.id
_entity.type
_entity.pdbx_description
1 polymer ?
#
loop_
_entity_poly.entity_id
_entity_poly.type
_entity_poly.pdbx_seq_one_letter_code
_entity_poly.pdbx_strand_id
1 'polypeptide(L)'
;MTRLAPLALALATLTGCFGVEQYREGLPSSDLAIRFVADDDHPAESTLPRIGTDEAIALTSGTVVDASQIEHVRLLDAAEGQRVIVIVMRDTGRDRLREATTDAAGRRLAIVAGGRVLAAPTIRGPLTESEAYVSVPTAHLESAFRSMIAP
;
A
#
# COMPACT_ATOMS: atom_id res chain seq x y z
N MET A 1 -30.16 67.48 11.54
CA MET A 1 -30.23 66.15 12.21
C MET A 1 -29.67 65.13 11.25
N THR A 2 -28.40 64.79 11.43
CA THR A 2 -27.68 63.90 10.55
C THR A 2 -27.72 62.48 11.14
N ARG A 3 -28.40 61.54 10.49
CA ARG A 3 -28.41 60.15 10.89
C ARG A 3 -27.23 59.44 10.22
N LEU A 4 -26.23 59.08 11.01
CA LEU A 4 -25.16 58.19 10.62
C LEU A 4 -25.71 56.75 10.56
N ALA A 5 -25.66 56.16 9.38
CA ALA A 5 -25.88 54.71 9.19
C ALA A 5 -24.60 53.94 9.57
N PRO A 6 -24.70 52.83 10.30
CA PRO A 6 -23.53 52.02 10.57
C PRO A 6 -23.20 51.19 9.35
N LEU A 7 -21.95 51.31 8.90
CA LEU A 7 -21.32 50.49 7.86
C LEU A 7 -21.11 49.09 8.41
N ALA A 8 -21.95 48.15 8.00
CA ALA A 8 -21.77 46.76 8.33
C ALA A 8 -20.58 46.20 7.52
N LEU A 9 -19.44 46.02 8.19
CA LEU A 9 -18.28 45.36 7.65
C LEU A 9 -18.59 43.86 7.57
N ALA A 10 -18.94 43.35 6.40
CA ALA A 10 -19.07 41.93 6.14
C ALA A 10 -17.69 41.30 6.13
N LEU A 11 -17.31 40.66 7.22
CA LEU A 11 -16.12 39.80 7.30
C LEU A 11 -16.43 38.53 6.51
N ALA A 12 -16.04 38.45 5.25
CA ALA A 12 -16.04 37.22 4.48
C ALA A 12 -14.96 36.32 5.06
N THR A 13 -15.35 35.39 5.94
CA THR A 13 -14.52 34.27 6.33
C THR A 13 -14.36 33.38 5.12
N LEU A 14 -13.24 33.49 4.43
CA LEU A 14 -12.75 32.49 3.50
C LEU A 14 -12.45 31.23 4.31
N THR A 15 -13.45 30.39 4.50
CA THR A 15 -13.24 29.01 4.93
C THR A 15 -12.65 28.31 3.73
N GLY A 16 -11.31 28.31 3.64
CA GLY A 16 -10.58 27.46 2.73
C GLY A 16 -10.94 26.02 3.11
N CYS A 17 -11.76 25.38 2.31
CA CYS A 17 -11.87 23.93 2.31
C CYS A 17 -10.51 23.39 1.88
N PHE A 18 -9.60 23.21 2.83
CA PHE A 18 -8.55 22.25 2.68
C PHE A 18 -9.27 20.91 2.56
N GLY A 19 -9.28 20.33 1.36
CA GLY A 19 -9.82 18.99 1.15
C GLY A 19 -9.12 18.07 2.14
N VAL A 20 -9.88 17.60 3.12
CA VAL A 20 -9.41 16.55 4.03
C VAL A 20 -9.20 15.36 3.10
N GLU A 21 -7.95 15.01 2.84
CA GLU A 21 -7.62 13.76 2.18
C GLU A 21 -8.23 12.65 3.02
N GLN A 22 -9.31 12.06 2.52
CA GLN A 22 -9.94 10.95 3.20
C GLN A 22 -9.00 9.77 3.09
N TYR A 23 -8.48 9.32 4.21
CA TYR A 23 -7.75 8.07 4.27
C TYR A 23 -8.45 7.10 5.20
N ARG A 24 -8.33 5.82 4.87
CA ARG A 24 -8.72 4.71 5.75
C ARG A 24 -7.47 3.96 6.14
N GLU A 25 -7.43 3.50 7.36
CA GLU A 25 -6.31 2.79 7.94
C GLU A 25 -6.79 1.55 8.67
N GLY A 26 -5.99 0.50 8.67
CA GLY A 26 -6.25 -0.71 9.41
C GLY A 26 -4.96 -1.42 9.81
N LEU A 27 -5.06 -2.22 10.86
CA LEU A 27 -3.98 -3.13 11.23
C LEU A 27 -3.82 -4.21 10.16
N PRO A 28 -2.60 -4.71 9.93
CA PRO A 28 -2.37 -5.74 8.92
C PRO A 28 -3.12 -7.03 9.27
N SER A 29 -3.69 -7.68 8.25
CA SER A 29 -4.21 -9.04 8.40
C SER A 29 -3.05 -10.00 8.68
N SER A 30 -3.33 -11.10 9.39
CA SER A 30 -2.29 -12.06 9.82
C SER A 30 -1.59 -12.77 8.66
N ASP A 31 -2.19 -12.79 7.48
CA ASP A 31 -1.66 -13.41 6.26
C ASP A 31 -1.03 -12.40 5.28
N LEU A 32 -1.03 -11.11 5.63
CA LEU A 32 -0.33 -10.09 4.84
C LEU A 32 1.18 -10.34 4.88
N ALA A 33 1.78 -10.52 3.72
CA ALA A 33 3.19 -10.82 3.59
C ALA A 33 3.79 -10.28 2.31
N ILE A 34 5.11 -10.02 2.33
CA ILE A 34 5.91 -9.74 1.15
C ILE A 34 6.84 -10.95 0.93
N ARG A 35 6.80 -11.53 -0.27
CA ARG A 35 7.56 -12.73 -0.66
C ARG A 35 8.23 -12.53 -1.99
N PHE A 36 9.26 -13.29 -2.30
CA PHE A 36 9.81 -13.32 -3.64
C PHE A 36 8.96 -14.17 -4.59
N VAL A 37 8.83 -13.70 -5.82
CA VAL A 37 8.34 -14.52 -6.94
C VAL A 37 9.46 -15.50 -7.34
N ALA A 38 9.08 -16.73 -7.63
CA ALA A 38 9.99 -17.75 -8.11
C ALA A 38 10.56 -17.38 -9.49
N ASP A 39 11.79 -17.80 -9.74
CA ASP A 39 12.51 -17.65 -11.00
C ASP A 39 13.33 -18.92 -11.28
N ASP A 40 14.13 -18.90 -12.35
CA ASP A 40 14.92 -20.09 -12.78
C ASP A 40 15.94 -20.53 -11.71
N ASP A 41 16.46 -19.59 -10.93
CA ASP A 41 17.46 -19.84 -9.89
C ASP A 41 16.83 -20.11 -8.51
N HIS A 42 15.54 -19.77 -8.33
CA HIS A 42 14.83 -19.85 -7.06
C HIS A 42 13.49 -20.56 -7.27
N PRO A 43 13.43 -21.87 -6.98
CA PRO A 43 12.25 -22.67 -7.29
C PRO A 43 11.01 -22.26 -6.50
N ALA A 44 9.86 -22.55 -7.09
CA ALA A 44 8.57 -22.32 -6.46
C ALA A 44 8.29 -23.32 -5.35
N GLU A 45 7.76 -22.83 -4.23
CA GLU A 45 7.17 -23.64 -3.17
C GLU A 45 5.64 -23.66 -3.26
N SER A 46 5.06 -22.55 -3.67
CA SER A 46 3.61 -22.37 -3.76
C SER A 46 3.23 -21.51 -4.96
N THR A 47 1.96 -21.57 -5.32
CA THR A 47 1.40 -20.77 -6.40
C THR A 47 0.08 -20.15 -5.93
N LEU A 48 -0.09 -18.85 -6.12
CA LEU A 48 -1.30 -18.13 -5.75
C LEU A 48 -1.88 -17.38 -6.96
N PRO A 49 -3.22 -17.28 -7.05
CA PRO A 49 -3.84 -16.46 -8.08
C PRO A 49 -3.55 -14.97 -7.87
N ARG A 50 -3.35 -14.25 -8.97
CA ARG A 50 -3.19 -12.80 -8.94
C ARG A 50 -4.56 -12.12 -9.02
N ILE A 51 -4.77 -11.10 -8.19
CA ILE A 51 -6.02 -10.33 -8.21
C ILE A 51 -6.24 -9.66 -9.57
N GLY A 52 -7.46 -9.76 -10.08
CA GLY A 52 -7.87 -9.10 -11.32
C GLY A 52 -7.35 -9.72 -12.61
N THR A 53 -6.72 -10.89 -12.54
CA THR A 53 -6.23 -11.63 -13.71
C THR A 53 -6.45 -13.15 -13.52
N ASP A 54 -6.29 -13.90 -14.60
CA ASP A 54 -6.26 -15.38 -14.56
C ASP A 54 -4.83 -15.92 -14.34
N GLU A 55 -3.85 -15.02 -14.11
CA GLU A 55 -2.46 -15.37 -13.89
C GLU A 55 -2.27 -16.00 -12.50
N ALA A 56 -1.51 -17.07 -12.43
CA ALA A 56 -1.04 -17.67 -11.19
C ALA A 56 0.45 -17.29 -11.00
N ILE A 57 0.78 -16.78 -9.82
CA ILE A 57 2.14 -16.36 -9.47
C ILE A 57 2.77 -17.43 -8.60
N ALA A 58 3.90 -17.97 -9.05
CA ALA A 58 4.73 -18.89 -8.30
C ALA A 58 5.61 -18.13 -7.29
N LEU A 59 5.63 -18.59 -6.05
CA LEU A 59 6.34 -17.94 -4.95
C LEU A 59 7.42 -18.87 -4.39
N THR A 60 8.56 -18.30 -4.02
CA THR A 60 9.62 -19.03 -3.32
C THR A 60 9.21 -19.37 -1.89
N SER A 61 10.00 -20.23 -1.25
CA SER A 61 9.88 -20.47 0.20
C SER A 61 10.23 -19.20 1.01
N GLY A 62 9.63 -19.10 2.17
CA GLY A 62 9.91 -18.03 3.12
C GLY A 62 9.20 -16.71 2.83
N THR A 63 9.28 -15.84 3.80
CA THR A 63 8.64 -14.53 3.83
C THR A 63 9.71 -13.47 4.10
N VAL A 64 9.75 -12.42 3.29
CA VAL A 64 10.66 -11.29 3.49
C VAL A 64 10.15 -10.40 4.61
N VAL A 65 8.89 -10.00 4.54
CA VAL A 65 8.20 -9.20 5.56
C VAL A 65 6.87 -9.86 5.86
N ASP A 66 6.58 -10.10 7.12
CA ASP A 66 5.30 -10.62 7.60
C ASP A 66 4.47 -9.55 8.31
N ALA A 67 3.23 -9.89 8.67
CA ALA A 67 2.29 -8.97 9.30
C ALA A 67 2.81 -8.34 10.61
N SER A 68 3.64 -9.05 11.39
CA SER A 68 4.19 -8.51 12.65
C SER A 68 5.18 -7.37 12.43
N GLN A 69 5.74 -7.27 11.25
CA GLN A 69 6.71 -6.26 10.82
C GLN A 69 6.05 -5.07 10.08
N ILE A 70 4.74 -5.13 9.91
CA ILE A 70 3.93 -4.07 9.32
C ILE A 70 3.21 -3.33 10.45
N GLU A 71 3.27 -2.01 10.42
CA GLU A 71 2.64 -1.17 11.42
C GLU A 71 1.14 -1.00 11.12
N HIS A 72 0.83 -0.59 9.90
CA HIS A 72 -0.54 -0.47 9.42
C HIS A 72 -0.59 -0.40 7.88
N VAL A 73 -1.80 -0.51 7.36
CA VAL A 73 -2.11 -0.36 5.93
C VAL A 73 -3.04 0.81 5.77
N ARG A 74 -2.72 1.71 4.85
CA ARG A 74 -3.55 2.89 4.53
C ARG A 74 -4.11 2.79 3.12
N LEU A 75 -5.33 3.24 2.94
CA LEU A 75 -5.92 3.55 1.64
C LEU A 75 -6.06 5.06 1.54
N LEU A 76 -5.30 5.67 0.66
CA LEU A 76 -5.28 7.11 0.43
C LEU A 76 -6.13 7.45 -0.78
N ASP A 77 -7.00 8.44 -0.63
CA ASP A 77 -7.70 9.07 -1.74
C ASP A 77 -6.86 10.29 -2.17
N ALA A 78 -6.11 10.13 -3.26
CA ALA A 78 -5.32 11.21 -3.85
C ALA A 78 -6.20 12.14 -4.69
N ALA A 79 -5.63 13.29 -5.08
CA ALA A 79 -6.29 14.24 -5.98
C ALA A 79 -6.75 13.56 -7.29
N GLU A 80 -7.78 14.10 -7.94
CA GLU A 80 -8.33 13.59 -9.20
C GLU A 80 -8.95 12.18 -9.13
N GLY A 81 -9.37 11.74 -7.94
CA GLY A 81 -10.01 10.43 -7.75
C GLY A 81 -9.06 9.24 -7.83
N GLN A 82 -7.75 9.48 -7.85
CA GLN A 82 -6.78 8.42 -7.72
C GLN A 82 -6.75 7.89 -6.29
N ARG A 83 -6.62 6.58 -6.17
CA ARG A 83 -6.54 5.89 -4.87
C ARG A 83 -5.33 4.98 -4.86
N VAL A 84 -4.65 4.92 -3.73
CA VAL A 84 -3.45 4.10 -3.57
C VAL A 84 -3.44 3.42 -2.20
N ILE A 85 -2.99 2.17 -2.17
CA ILE A 85 -2.74 1.44 -0.93
C ILE A 85 -1.28 1.65 -0.53
N VAL A 86 -1.04 1.94 0.74
CA VAL A 86 0.30 2.11 1.30
C VAL A 86 0.46 1.15 2.48
N ILE A 87 1.49 0.32 2.42
CA ILE A 87 1.94 -0.51 3.54
C ILE A 87 2.98 0.30 4.32
N VAL A 88 2.72 0.56 5.58
CA VAL A 88 3.67 1.22 6.48
C VAL A 88 4.35 0.15 7.32
N MET A 89 5.66 0.04 7.17
CA MET A 89 6.47 -0.98 7.83
C MET A 89 7.09 -0.44 9.11
N ARG A 90 7.23 -1.30 10.11
CA ARG A 90 8.09 -1.07 11.26
C ARG A 90 9.56 -1.06 10.83
N ASP A 91 10.45 -0.57 11.67
CA ASP A 91 11.89 -0.56 11.39
C ASP A 91 12.43 -1.96 11.05
N THR A 92 11.96 -2.98 11.75
CA THR A 92 12.35 -4.38 11.48
C THR A 92 11.91 -4.84 10.08
N GLY A 93 10.73 -4.47 9.62
CA GLY A 93 10.24 -4.80 8.27
C GLY A 93 11.03 -4.06 7.19
N ARG A 94 11.27 -2.77 7.39
CA ARG A 94 12.10 -1.97 6.49
C ARG A 94 13.52 -2.55 6.36
N ASP A 95 14.16 -2.90 7.48
CA ASP A 95 15.51 -3.43 7.48
C ASP A 95 15.59 -4.81 6.79
N ARG A 96 14.59 -5.66 7.01
CA ARG A 96 14.43 -6.94 6.30
C ARG A 96 14.27 -6.75 4.81
N LEU A 97 13.41 -5.82 4.41
CA LEU A 97 13.17 -5.54 2.99
C LEU A 97 14.43 -5.00 2.32
N ARG A 98 15.14 -4.08 2.97
CA ARG A 98 16.41 -3.54 2.48
C ARG A 98 17.45 -4.64 2.30
N GLU A 99 17.66 -5.49 3.30
CA GLU A 99 18.62 -6.60 3.25
C GLU A 99 18.28 -7.56 2.10
N ALA A 100 17.02 -7.96 2.00
CA ALA A 100 16.57 -8.91 0.97
C ALA A 100 16.67 -8.34 -0.46
N THR A 101 16.59 -7.03 -0.65
CA THR A 101 16.57 -6.40 -1.97
C THR A 101 17.92 -5.83 -2.40
N THR A 102 18.94 -5.82 -1.54
CA THR A 102 20.25 -5.22 -1.83
C THR A 102 20.90 -5.83 -3.07
N ASP A 103 20.85 -7.15 -3.26
CA ASP A 103 21.42 -7.85 -4.41
C ASP A 103 20.35 -8.54 -5.29
N ALA A 104 19.12 -8.04 -5.24
CA ALA A 104 17.98 -8.68 -5.89
C ALA A 104 17.39 -7.90 -7.07
N ALA A 105 18.16 -6.98 -7.67
CA ALA A 105 17.71 -6.24 -8.84
C ALA A 105 17.31 -7.17 -9.99
N GLY A 106 16.15 -6.92 -10.60
CA GLY A 106 15.58 -7.75 -11.67
C GLY A 106 14.64 -8.85 -11.15
N ARG A 107 14.70 -9.21 -9.87
CA ARG A 107 13.72 -10.12 -9.26
C ARG A 107 12.40 -9.41 -8.98
N ARG A 108 11.36 -10.19 -8.75
CA ARG A 108 10.03 -9.67 -8.40
C ARG A 108 9.69 -9.97 -6.95
N LEU A 109 9.06 -9.00 -6.28
CA LEU A 109 8.40 -9.21 -5.01
C LEU A 109 6.90 -9.37 -5.24
N ALA A 110 6.27 -10.21 -4.44
CA ALA A 110 4.83 -10.38 -4.39
C ALA A 110 4.30 -9.85 -3.06
N ILE A 111 3.26 -9.04 -3.12
CA ILE A 111 2.47 -8.63 -1.96
C ILE A 111 1.28 -9.56 -1.90
N VAL A 112 1.17 -10.31 -0.82
CA VAL A 112 0.21 -11.40 -0.64
C VAL A 112 -0.73 -11.09 0.52
N ALA A 113 -2.02 -11.23 0.32
CA ALA A 113 -3.04 -11.21 1.36
C ALA A 113 -4.31 -11.88 0.85
N GLY A 114 -5.10 -12.46 1.77
CA GLY A 114 -6.34 -13.15 1.41
C GLY A 114 -6.16 -14.31 0.44
N GLY A 115 -5.02 -15.00 0.50
CA GLY A 115 -4.70 -16.11 -0.39
C GLY A 115 -4.45 -15.72 -1.85
N ARG A 116 -4.12 -14.46 -2.12
CA ARG A 116 -3.90 -13.92 -3.47
C ARG A 116 -2.67 -13.04 -3.53
N VAL A 117 -2.06 -12.96 -4.70
CA VAL A 117 -1.04 -11.94 -5.01
C VAL A 117 -1.77 -10.67 -5.44
N LEU A 118 -1.57 -9.59 -4.70
CA LEU A 118 -2.19 -8.30 -4.96
C LEU A 118 -1.38 -7.46 -5.96
N ALA A 119 -0.06 -7.53 -5.86
CA ALA A 119 0.88 -6.88 -6.77
C ALA A 119 2.19 -7.67 -6.79
N ALA A 120 2.92 -7.59 -7.89
CA ALA A 120 4.20 -8.27 -8.04
C ALA A 120 5.22 -7.40 -8.80
N PRO A 121 5.68 -6.28 -8.19
CA PRO A 121 6.62 -5.36 -8.81
C PRO A 121 8.00 -5.96 -8.99
N THR A 122 8.73 -5.48 -10.01
CA THR A 122 10.14 -5.80 -10.21
C THR A 122 11.01 -4.89 -9.35
N ILE A 123 11.99 -5.49 -8.67
CA ILE A 123 13.00 -4.78 -7.87
C ILE A 123 14.00 -4.11 -8.82
N ARG A 124 14.22 -2.83 -8.64
CA ARG A 124 15.20 -2.06 -9.42
C ARG A 124 16.44 -1.72 -8.63
N GLY A 125 16.41 -1.84 -7.33
CA GLY A 125 17.49 -1.58 -6.40
C GLY A 125 17.06 -1.81 -4.97
N PRO A 126 17.94 -1.56 -3.98
CA PRO A 126 17.60 -1.71 -2.56
C PRO A 126 16.39 -0.86 -2.18
N LEU A 127 15.43 -1.48 -1.49
CA LEU A 127 14.25 -0.81 -0.97
C LEU A 127 14.51 -0.37 0.47
N THR A 128 14.64 0.93 0.67
CA THR A 128 15.05 1.52 1.97
C THR A 128 13.95 2.28 2.68
N GLU A 129 12.82 2.51 1.99
CA GLU A 129 11.71 3.28 2.51
C GLU A 129 10.88 2.46 3.53
N SER A 130 10.28 3.17 4.48
CA SER A 130 9.33 2.58 5.43
C SER A 130 7.92 2.40 4.86
N GLU A 131 7.65 2.98 3.71
CA GLU A 131 6.37 2.92 3.03
C GLU A 131 6.49 2.22 1.68
N ALA A 132 5.61 1.27 1.41
CA ALA A 132 5.49 0.60 0.13
C ALA A 132 4.15 0.93 -0.52
N TYR A 133 4.19 1.48 -1.72
CA TYR A 133 3.01 1.81 -2.52
C TYR A 133 2.59 0.59 -3.35
N VAL A 134 1.34 0.19 -3.21
CA VAL A 134 0.80 -1.01 -3.84
C VAL A 134 -0.10 -0.63 -5.01
N SER A 135 0.33 -0.94 -6.21
CA SER A 135 -0.46 -0.73 -7.42
C SER A 135 -1.38 -1.92 -7.67
N VAL A 136 -2.68 -1.67 -7.60
CA VAL A 136 -3.73 -2.64 -7.88
C VAL A 136 -4.70 -2.02 -8.89
N PRO A 137 -5.26 -2.80 -9.85
CA PRO A 137 -6.29 -2.28 -10.74
C PRO A 137 -7.44 -1.65 -9.94
N THR A 138 -7.93 -0.49 -10.37
CA THR A 138 -8.93 0.31 -9.64
C THR A 138 -10.18 -0.50 -9.25
N ALA A 139 -10.64 -1.38 -10.14
CA ALA A 139 -11.79 -2.24 -9.89
C ALA A 139 -11.61 -3.20 -8.71
N HIS A 140 -10.37 -3.51 -8.32
CA HIS A 140 -10.02 -4.45 -7.25
C HIS A 140 -9.43 -3.79 -6.01
N LEU A 141 -9.25 -2.47 -6.03
CA LEU A 141 -8.55 -1.73 -4.98
C LEU A 141 -9.22 -1.90 -3.61
N GLU A 142 -10.54 -1.78 -3.55
CA GLU A 142 -11.30 -1.92 -2.31
C GLU A 142 -11.20 -3.34 -1.74
N SER A 143 -11.35 -4.35 -2.58
CA SER A 143 -11.23 -5.75 -2.13
C SER A 143 -9.80 -6.10 -1.72
N ALA A 144 -8.79 -5.56 -2.42
CA ALA A 144 -7.40 -5.70 -2.05
C ALA A 144 -7.12 -5.09 -0.67
N PHE A 145 -7.54 -3.84 -0.45
CA PHE A 145 -7.37 -3.18 0.84
C PHE A 145 -8.03 -3.97 1.98
N ARG A 146 -9.28 -4.43 1.79
CA ARG A 146 -9.98 -5.24 2.80
C ARG A 146 -9.27 -6.54 3.12
N SER A 147 -8.64 -7.19 2.15
CA SER A 147 -7.88 -8.42 2.40
C SER A 147 -6.56 -8.17 3.15
N MET A 148 -6.03 -6.95 3.08
CA MET A 148 -4.78 -6.58 3.73
C MET A 148 -4.94 -6.16 5.20
N ILE A 149 -6.14 -5.83 5.63
CA ILE A 149 -6.43 -5.40 6.99
C ILE A 149 -7.14 -6.48 7.81
N ALA A 150 -6.88 -6.47 9.12
CA ALA A 150 -7.61 -7.31 10.05
C ALA A 150 -9.10 -6.94 10.10
N PRO A 151 -10.00 -7.92 10.30
CA PRO A 151 -11.44 -7.70 10.41
C PRO A 151 -11.81 -6.89 11.64
#